data_b5e95f897dfbc00458e99a5e61ef7467
#
_entry.id   b5e95f897dfbc00458e99a5e61ef7467
#
_cell.length_a   1.000
_cell.length_b   1.000
_cell.length_c   1.000
_cell.angle_alpha   90.00
_cell.angle_beta   90.00
_cell.angle_gamma   90.00
#
_symmetry.space_group_name_H-M   'P 1'
#
loop_
_entity.id
_entity.type
_entity.pdbx_description
1 polymer ?
#
loop_
_entity_poly.entity_id
_entity_poly.type
_entity_poly.pdbx_seq_one_letter_code
_entity_poly.pdbx_strand_id
1 'polypeptide(L)'
;MAPKRPSPTAKTRWAKRSTGPRTSLRPKLTEEQIQWLSNEMRTRFKWSEEPRFFQLEGVKAQLEGTDIIIQAPTGAGKTALAAGPHLWPGCKGKVTIMVCPLLALQEELVTTFHDEFGLSAIAVNSAKGSCSTEIANELLSDKHQIILISPEMLQSPSFVNRVLRKPSFGRRVVSLFIDEAHCVSHWGADFRKKYASLGIIRAFLPRGTPVIAVTATLTARVRRDIHRVLHFTTSSRFVNVGNDCPNVAIVVRAFEHAQNSYLDLDFLIPPAASLLAPCDIPKTYLYVDDINTGNEIVDHLDSMISTRCPALASRGLVRPFNAAMSHEYRQESMNAFRASPGCRTMVTPGCIRILVCTDAAGMGCNVKDVDIVVQWKLPKTLSSWVQRAGRAARSPHRTGLAVLLVERATYSIDLRRPSDPKGPLSATRTSSKPASGSSTSKLAASQVLKDYPIKHGLSRGGTSMQDSVPTLPTEEQACLDLDANDEGLRVFVQATTCRRKIWAAVFESPQQATTTQFCCDICHPALFNRTRPGKATAKRKARLRTKGHPDYDAQDRLESWREAVFERDHSSTQLDPTAILDDSMITTLTTVGPLTKQQVASILETAWIWWPCYGEPL
;
A
#
# COMPACT_ATOMS: atom_id res chain seq x y z
N MET A 1 -16.81 37.31 58.30
CA MET A 1 -17.26 37.82 57.01
C MET A 1 -16.61 37.01 55.91
N ALA A 2 -17.38 36.15 55.25
CA ALA A 2 -16.91 35.31 54.14
C ALA A 2 -17.22 36.04 52.82
N PRO A 3 -16.37 35.99 51.80
CA PRO A 3 -16.62 36.68 50.52
C PRO A 3 -17.65 35.90 49.69
N LYS A 4 -18.58 36.67 49.11
CA LYS A 4 -19.67 36.21 48.24
C LYS A 4 -19.09 35.66 46.91
N ARG A 5 -19.58 34.48 46.50
CA ARG A 5 -19.35 33.90 45.14
C ARG A 5 -19.99 34.78 44.08
N PRO A 6 -19.35 35.03 42.94
CA PRO A 6 -19.97 35.71 41.83
C PRO A 6 -21.00 34.79 41.12
N SER A 7 -22.11 35.37 40.68
CA SER A 7 -23.18 34.74 39.91
C SER A 7 -22.75 34.29 38.53
N PRO A 8 -23.35 33.24 37.92
CA PRO A 8 -22.96 32.75 36.58
C PRO A 8 -23.48 33.71 35.49
N THR A 9 -22.53 34.38 34.84
CA THR A 9 -22.79 35.21 33.67
C THR A 9 -23.02 34.34 32.43
N ALA A 10 -24.10 34.68 31.78
CA ALA A 10 -24.42 34.52 30.34
C ALA A 10 -23.85 33.28 29.61
N LYS A 11 -24.66 32.24 29.49
CA LYS A 11 -24.56 31.23 28.42
C LYS A 11 -24.65 31.94 27.06
N THR A 12 -23.51 32.06 26.36
CA THR A 12 -23.46 32.48 24.97
C THR A 12 -24.25 31.44 24.16
N ARG A 13 -25.42 31.82 23.69
CA ARG A 13 -26.24 31.08 22.71
C ARG A 13 -25.42 30.96 21.42
N TRP A 14 -24.75 29.84 21.22
CA TRP A 14 -24.31 29.48 19.87
C TRP A 14 -25.55 29.30 19.02
N ALA A 15 -25.82 30.27 18.15
CA ALA A 15 -26.88 30.17 17.17
C ALA A 15 -26.66 28.91 16.34
N LYS A 16 -27.60 27.97 16.38
CA LYS A 16 -27.68 26.87 15.45
C LYS A 16 -27.70 27.47 14.05
N ARG A 17 -26.54 27.43 13.35
CA ARG A 17 -26.46 27.78 11.94
C ARG A 17 -27.40 26.82 11.21
N SER A 18 -28.34 27.34 10.47
CA SER A 18 -29.27 26.61 9.61
C SER A 18 -28.46 25.72 8.66
N THR A 19 -28.70 24.42 8.72
CA THR A 19 -28.20 23.42 7.77
C THR A 19 -29.04 23.39 6.49
N GLY A 20 -29.45 24.53 5.99
CA GLY A 20 -30.11 24.62 4.68
C GLY A 20 -29.14 24.25 3.55
N PRO A 21 -29.62 23.70 2.43
CA PRO A 21 -28.78 23.35 1.30
C PRO A 21 -28.01 24.61 0.85
N ARG A 22 -26.66 24.48 0.76
CA ARG A 22 -25.82 25.53 0.19
C ARG A 22 -26.11 25.59 -1.29
N THR A 23 -26.90 26.55 -1.72
CA THR A 23 -27.07 26.86 -3.14
C THR A 23 -25.73 27.30 -3.70
N SER A 24 -25.31 26.71 -4.83
CA SER A 24 -24.11 27.13 -5.55
C SER A 24 -24.21 28.61 -5.89
N LEU A 25 -23.11 29.35 -5.63
CA LEU A 25 -23.01 30.78 -6.00
C LEU A 25 -22.55 30.97 -7.46
N ARG A 26 -22.23 29.86 -8.15
CA ARG A 26 -21.77 29.87 -9.55
C ARG A 26 -22.90 29.34 -10.45
N PRO A 27 -23.05 29.89 -11.67
CA PRO A 27 -24.06 29.42 -12.62
C PRO A 27 -23.77 27.96 -13.02
N LYS A 28 -24.82 27.23 -13.34
CA LYS A 28 -24.70 25.90 -13.94
C LYS A 28 -24.26 26.04 -15.40
N LEU A 29 -23.45 25.09 -15.87
CA LEU A 29 -23.04 25.02 -17.26
C LEU A 29 -24.18 24.49 -18.14
N THR A 30 -24.33 25.07 -19.35
CA THR A 30 -25.22 24.54 -20.37
C THR A 30 -24.62 23.32 -21.05
N GLU A 31 -25.44 22.54 -21.75
CA GLU A 31 -24.94 21.36 -22.50
C GLU A 31 -23.92 21.77 -23.57
N GLU A 32 -24.10 22.90 -24.25
CA GLU A 32 -23.14 23.44 -25.23
C GLU A 32 -21.78 23.76 -24.57
N GLN A 33 -21.82 24.34 -23.38
CA GLN A 33 -20.61 24.64 -22.59
C GLN A 33 -19.90 23.37 -22.11
N ILE A 34 -20.66 22.34 -21.75
CA ILE A 34 -20.10 21.03 -21.37
C ILE A 34 -19.45 20.36 -22.56
N GLN A 35 -20.10 20.39 -23.73
CA GLN A 35 -19.53 19.83 -24.96
C GLN A 35 -18.26 20.58 -25.40
N TRP A 36 -18.28 21.91 -25.32
CA TRP A 36 -17.10 22.73 -25.56
C TRP A 36 -15.94 22.33 -24.63
N LEU A 37 -16.22 22.18 -23.34
CA LEU A 37 -15.23 21.79 -22.33
C LEU A 37 -14.64 20.40 -22.62
N SER A 38 -15.46 19.43 -23.02
CA SER A 38 -15.02 18.09 -23.42
C SER A 38 -14.03 18.16 -24.59
N ASN A 39 -14.40 18.91 -25.63
CA ASN A 39 -13.57 19.10 -26.82
C ASN A 39 -12.24 19.81 -26.49
N GLU A 40 -12.29 20.83 -25.63
CA GLU A 40 -11.11 21.58 -25.21
C GLU A 40 -10.16 20.72 -24.38
N MET A 41 -10.68 19.90 -23.44
CA MET A 41 -9.90 18.94 -22.68
C MET A 41 -9.21 17.94 -23.59
N ARG A 42 -9.92 17.35 -24.54
CA ARG A 42 -9.35 16.41 -25.51
C ARG A 42 -8.22 17.03 -26.32
N THR A 43 -8.46 18.23 -26.86
CA THR A 43 -7.53 18.93 -27.75
C THR A 43 -6.27 19.39 -27.01
N ARG A 44 -6.45 20.07 -25.88
CA ARG A 44 -5.34 20.69 -25.13
C ARG A 44 -4.47 19.66 -24.42
N PHE A 45 -5.09 18.58 -23.91
CA PHE A 45 -4.36 17.50 -23.26
C PHE A 45 -3.89 16.42 -24.26
N LYS A 46 -4.15 16.61 -25.57
CA LYS A 46 -3.72 15.72 -26.65
C LYS A 46 -4.22 14.28 -26.46
N TRP A 47 -5.47 14.13 -26.00
CA TRP A 47 -6.06 12.82 -25.82
C TRP A 47 -6.64 12.27 -27.14
N SER A 48 -6.46 10.97 -27.37
CA SER A 48 -7.08 10.25 -28.50
C SER A 48 -8.59 10.10 -28.30
N GLU A 49 -9.01 9.97 -27.05
CA GLU A 49 -10.40 9.71 -26.65
C GLU A 49 -11.01 10.93 -25.96
N GLU A 50 -12.34 10.98 -25.92
CA GLU A 50 -13.08 11.95 -25.12
C GLU A 50 -12.73 11.81 -23.62
N PRO A 51 -12.85 12.91 -22.81
CA PRO A 51 -12.73 12.81 -21.37
C PRO A 51 -13.71 11.77 -20.80
N ARG A 52 -13.24 11.00 -19.87
CA ARG A 52 -14.11 10.04 -19.17
C ARG A 52 -15.19 10.79 -18.40
N PHE A 53 -16.37 10.20 -18.30
CA PHE A 53 -17.52 10.78 -17.61
C PHE A 53 -17.16 11.43 -16.27
N PHE A 54 -16.43 10.70 -15.40
CA PHE A 54 -16.08 11.25 -14.08
C PHE A 54 -15.11 12.44 -14.16
N GLN A 55 -14.28 12.53 -15.21
CA GLN A 55 -13.36 13.65 -15.41
C GLN A 55 -14.16 14.90 -15.75
N LEU A 56 -15.09 14.79 -16.67
CA LEU A 56 -15.94 15.90 -17.05
C LEU A 56 -16.85 16.37 -15.90
N GLU A 57 -17.49 15.44 -15.18
CA GLU A 57 -18.32 15.75 -14.01
C GLU A 57 -17.53 16.42 -12.89
N GLY A 58 -16.28 15.98 -12.64
CA GLY A 58 -15.44 16.59 -11.62
C GLY A 58 -14.96 18.00 -11.99
N VAL A 59 -14.67 18.28 -13.27
CA VAL A 59 -14.35 19.63 -13.74
C VAL A 59 -15.60 20.53 -13.70
N LYS A 60 -16.74 20.03 -14.17
CA LYS A 60 -18.04 20.71 -14.10
C LYS A 60 -18.39 21.11 -12.67
N ALA A 61 -18.26 20.20 -11.71
CA ALA A 61 -18.53 20.48 -10.30
C ALA A 61 -17.67 21.64 -9.77
N GLN A 62 -16.42 21.72 -10.16
CA GLN A 62 -15.53 22.82 -9.78
C GLN A 62 -15.98 24.16 -10.37
N LEU A 63 -16.34 24.16 -11.64
CA LEU A 63 -16.81 25.38 -12.31
C LEU A 63 -18.15 25.85 -11.76
N GLU A 64 -19.04 24.95 -11.41
CA GLU A 64 -20.36 25.22 -10.81
C GLU A 64 -20.31 25.50 -9.31
N GLY A 65 -19.14 25.34 -8.64
CA GLY A 65 -19.00 25.56 -7.19
C GLY A 65 -19.68 24.49 -6.34
N THR A 66 -19.76 23.25 -6.83
CA THR A 66 -20.41 22.12 -6.16
C THR A 66 -19.35 21.18 -5.56
N ASP A 67 -19.52 20.81 -4.30
CA ASP A 67 -18.69 19.78 -3.65
C ASP A 67 -18.93 18.42 -4.30
N ILE A 68 -17.86 17.63 -4.49
CA ILE A 68 -17.96 16.31 -5.10
C ILE A 68 -16.97 15.32 -4.50
N ILE A 69 -17.40 14.07 -4.32
CA ILE A 69 -16.54 12.92 -4.03
C ILE A 69 -16.47 12.07 -5.29
N ILE A 70 -15.26 11.70 -5.70
CA ILE A 70 -15.03 10.87 -6.88
C ILE A 70 -14.21 9.63 -6.49
N GLN A 71 -14.79 8.46 -6.76
CA GLN A 71 -14.08 7.20 -6.72
C GLN A 71 -13.76 6.75 -8.14
N ALA A 72 -12.46 6.64 -8.44
CA ALA A 72 -11.98 6.18 -9.73
C ALA A 72 -10.68 5.39 -9.57
N PRO A 73 -10.42 4.35 -10.42
CA PRO A 73 -9.27 3.46 -10.23
C PRO A 73 -7.94 4.20 -10.33
N THR A 74 -6.90 3.59 -9.80
CA THR A 74 -5.53 4.09 -9.99
C THR A 74 -5.18 4.07 -11.47
N GLY A 75 -4.52 5.13 -11.98
CA GLY A 75 -4.20 5.25 -13.40
C GLY A 75 -5.35 5.72 -14.29
N ALA A 76 -6.53 6.04 -13.74
CA ALA A 76 -7.68 6.53 -14.51
C ALA A 76 -7.55 7.99 -15.00
N GLY A 77 -6.44 8.69 -14.71
CA GLY A 77 -6.26 10.08 -15.09
C GLY A 77 -6.95 11.07 -14.14
N LYS A 78 -6.94 10.80 -12.83
CA LYS A 78 -7.52 11.67 -11.80
C LYS A 78 -6.88 13.06 -11.74
N THR A 79 -5.60 13.20 -12.10
CA THR A 79 -4.85 14.47 -12.14
C THR A 79 -5.49 15.49 -13.08
N ALA A 80 -6.08 15.04 -14.18
CA ALA A 80 -6.78 15.90 -15.13
C ALA A 80 -7.97 16.67 -14.52
N LEU A 81 -8.54 16.16 -13.42
CA LEU A 81 -9.60 16.85 -12.68
C LEU A 81 -9.13 18.19 -12.09
N ALA A 82 -7.87 18.26 -11.64
CA ALA A 82 -7.31 19.52 -11.12
C ALA A 82 -6.90 20.46 -12.26
N ALA A 83 -6.50 19.91 -13.41
CA ALA A 83 -6.09 20.69 -14.60
C ALA A 83 -7.27 21.27 -15.39
N GLY A 84 -8.33 20.49 -15.57
CA GLY A 84 -9.44 20.82 -16.44
C GLY A 84 -10.11 22.17 -16.22
N PRO A 85 -10.34 22.65 -14.99
CA PRO A 85 -10.95 23.97 -14.76
C PRO A 85 -10.14 25.13 -15.36
N HIS A 86 -8.83 25.00 -15.52
CA HIS A 86 -7.96 26.05 -16.06
C HIS A 86 -8.08 26.24 -17.58
N LEU A 87 -8.78 25.35 -18.27
CA LEU A 87 -9.16 25.54 -19.67
C LEU A 87 -10.35 26.51 -19.83
N TRP A 88 -11.14 26.69 -18.77
CA TRP A 88 -12.30 27.57 -18.78
C TRP A 88 -11.86 29.06 -18.84
N PRO A 89 -12.39 29.87 -19.78
CA PRO A 89 -11.94 31.26 -19.93
C PRO A 89 -12.05 32.09 -18.66
N GLY A 90 -13.09 31.85 -17.85
CA GLY A 90 -13.30 32.54 -16.56
C GLY A 90 -12.34 32.11 -15.45
N CYS A 91 -11.46 31.14 -15.70
CA CYS A 91 -10.45 30.67 -14.76
C CYS A 91 -9.04 31.22 -15.05
N LYS A 92 -8.88 32.13 -16.00
CA LYS A 92 -7.61 32.81 -16.25
C LYS A 92 -7.13 33.56 -14.97
N GLY A 93 -5.88 33.36 -14.55
CA GLY A 93 -5.31 33.90 -13.31
C GLY A 93 -5.87 33.28 -12.02
N LYS A 94 -6.66 32.21 -12.12
CA LYS A 94 -7.16 31.44 -10.97
C LYS A 94 -6.16 30.35 -10.56
N VAL A 95 -6.40 29.75 -9.37
CA VAL A 95 -5.54 28.74 -8.78
C VAL A 95 -6.36 27.62 -8.14
N THR A 96 -5.92 26.38 -8.33
CA THR A 96 -6.42 25.19 -7.62
C THR A 96 -5.42 24.82 -6.51
N ILE A 97 -5.90 24.71 -5.27
CA ILE A 97 -5.09 24.19 -4.15
C ILE A 97 -5.27 22.67 -4.14
N MET A 98 -4.19 21.94 -4.42
CA MET A 98 -4.20 20.48 -4.44
C MET A 98 -3.45 19.91 -3.24
N VAL A 99 -4.20 19.26 -2.35
CA VAL A 99 -3.66 18.61 -1.16
C VAL A 99 -3.18 17.22 -1.55
N CYS A 100 -1.89 16.96 -1.32
CA CYS A 100 -1.24 15.69 -1.64
C CYS A 100 -0.63 15.06 -0.38
N PRO A 101 -0.75 13.73 -0.18
CA PRO A 101 -0.28 13.07 1.04
C PRO A 101 1.24 12.94 1.13
N LEU A 102 1.96 12.90 0.00
CA LEU A 102 3.40 12.65 -0.03
C LEU A 102 4.17 13.77 -0.73
N LEU A 103 5.32 14.15 -0.13
CA LEU A 103 6.20 15.18 -0.68
C LEU A 103 6.83 14.75 -2.01
N ALA A 104 7.27 13.49 -2.12
CA ALA A 104 7.85 12.96 -3.35
C ALA A 104 6.87 12.98 -4.54
N LEU A 105 5.57 12.77 -4.27
CA LEU A 105 4.52 12.86 -5.28
C LEU A 105 4.34 14.30 -5.79
N GLN A 106 4.55 15.31 -4.95
CA GLN A 106 4.38 16.70 -5.34
C GLN A 106 5.34 17.11 -6.47
N GLU A 107 6.60 16.66 -6.41
CA GLU A 107 7.58 16.95 -7.46
C GLU A 107 7.22 16.31 -8.81
N GLU A 108 6.80 15.04 -8.77
CA GLU A 108 6.34 14.33 -9.97
C GLU A 108 5.09 15.01 -10.57
N LEU A 109 4.18 15.48 -9.72
CA LEU A 109 2.99 16.19 -10.16
C LEU A 109 3.31 17.57 -10.75
N VAL A 110 4.31 18.32 -10.21
CA VAL A 110 4.76 19.58 -10.82
C VAL A 110 5.18 19.34 -12.26
N THR A 111 6.01 18.32 -12.50
CA THR A 111 6.45 17.93 -13.85
C THR A 111 5.26 17.49 -14.71
N THR A 112 4.36 16.67 -14.17
CA THR A 112 3.16 16.22 -14.88
C THR A 112 2.26 17.39 -15.29
N PHE A 113 2.00 18.37 -14.41
CA PHE A 113 1.19 19.53 -14.76
C PHE A 113 1.84 20.38 -15.86
N HIS A 114 3.14 20.50 -15.84
CA HIS A 114 3.87 21.23 -16.88
C HIS A 114 3.85 20.48 -18.21
N ASP A 115 4.26 19.21 -18.22
CA ASP A 115 4.52 18.46 -19.45
C ASP A 115 3.25 17.93 -20.13
N GLU A 116 2.29 17.43 -19.33
CA GLU A 116 1.07 16.84 -19.88
C GLU A 116 -0.07 17.84 -20.04
N PHE A 117 -0.15 18.86 -19.16
CA PHE A 117 -1.27 19.80 -19.12
C PHE A 117 -0.90 21.23 -19.51
N GLY A 118 0.39 21.56 -19.63
CA GLY A 118 0.85 22.90 -19.97
C GLY A 118 0.53 23.95 -18.89
N LEU A 119 0.45 23.54 -17.63
CA LEU A 119 0.09 24.38 -16.49
C LEU A 119 1.31 24.64 -15.59
N SER A 120 1.45 25.86 -15.10
CA SER A 120 2.44 26.18 -14.09
C SER A 120 1.98 25.69 -12.72
N ALA A 121 2.77 24.83 -12.09
CA ALA A 121 2.52 24.28 -10.77
C ALA A 121 3.69 24.56 -9.82
N ILE A 122 3.39 24.69 -8.53
CA ILE A 122 4.39 24.86 -7.48
C ILE A 122 4.10 23.90 -6.31
N ALA A 123 5.17 23.27 -5.79
CA ALA A 123 5.09 22.45 -4.58
C ALA A 123 5.54 23.29 -3.37
N VAL A 124 4.67 23.35 -2.35
CA VAL A 124 4.91 24.06 -1.09
C VAL A 124 5.12 23.05 0.03
N ASN A 125 6.37 22.84 0.39
CA ASN A 125 6.75 21.83 1.39
C ASN A 125 8.00 22.26 2.18
N SER A 126 8.34 21.51 3.22
CA SER A 126 9.49 21.81 4.10
C SER A 126 10.83 21.74 3.38
N ALA A 127 10.98 20.87 2.38
CA ALA A 127 12.22 20.70 1.62
C ALA A 127 12.53 21.93 0.74
N LYS A 128 11.50 22.69 0.33
CA LYS A 128 11.64 23.91 -0.50
C LYS A 128 11.50 25.20 0.31
N GLY A 129 11.88 25.22 1.59
CA GLY A 129 11.85 26.43 2.42
C GLY A 129 10.47 26.77 3.00
N SER A 130 9.56 25.80 3.06
CA SER A 130 8.22 25.97 3.64
C SER A 130 7.43 27.11 2.95
N CYS A 131 6.69 27.93 3.71
CA CYS A 131 6.04 29.14 3.20
C CYS A 131 6.86 30.38 3.62
N SER A 132 8.05 30.54 3.02
CA SER A 132 8.86 31.74 3.19
C SER A 132 8.12 32.99 2.66
N THR A 133 8.68 34.17 2.86
CA THR A 133 8.10 35.42 2.35
C THR A 133 8.11 35.44 0.83
N GLU A 134 9.19 34.96 0.22
CA GLU A 134 9.38 34.87 -1.23
C GLU A 134 8.33 33.93 -1.85
N ILE A 135 8.20 32.73 -1.31
CA ILE A 135 7.18 31.78 -1.76
C ILE A 135 5.76 32.35 -1.55
N ALA A 136 5.49 32.99 -0.43
CA ALA A 136 4.20 33.61 -0.19
C ALA A 136 3.89 34.69 -1.25
N ASN A 137 4.86 35.55 -1.58
CA ASN A 137 4.70 36.57 -2.63
C ASN A 137 4.50 35.94 -4.01
N GLU A 138 5.22 34.87 -4.33
CA GLU A 138 5.06 34.13 -5.57
C GLU A 138 3.65 33.49 -5.66
N LEU A 139 3.12 32.95 -4.58
CA LEU A 139 1.75 32.39 -4.53
C LEU A 139 0.67 33.47 -4.65
N LEU A 140 0.94 34.67 -4.17
CA LEU A 140 0.01 35.81 -4.29
C LEU A 140 0.00 36.41 -5.70
N SER A 141 1.03 36.17 -6.51
CA SER A 141 1.04 36.49 -7.93
C SER A 141 0.13 35.53 -8.72
N ASP A 142 -0.11 35.81 -10.00
CA ASP A 142 -0.89 34.95 -10.90
C ASP A 142 -0.02 33.95 -11.70
N LYS A 143 1.19 33.72 -11.24
CA LYS A 143 2.19 32.87 -11.92
C LYS A 143 1.80 31.41 -11.97
N HIS A 144 1.18 30.89 -10.90
CA HIS A 144 0.86 29.47 -10.79
C HIS A 144 -0.64 29.21 -10.84
N GLN A 145 -1.04 28.16 -11.58
CA GLN A 145 -2.40 27.64 -11.65
C GLN A 145 -2.66 26.54 -10.63
N ILE A 146 -1.62 25.78 -10.25
CA ILE A 146 -1.73 24.65 -9.32
C ILE A 146 -0.76 24.86 -8.14
N ILE A 147 -1.29 24.76 -6.93
CA ILE A 147 -0.49 24.74 -5.70
C ILE A 147 -0.60 23.34 -5.09
N LEU A 148 0.52 22.61 -5.11
CA LEU A 148 0.64 21.29 -4.48
C LEU A 148 1.12 21.47 -3.05
N ILE A 149 0.38 20.96 -2.07
CA ILE A 149 0.65 21.26 -0.67
C ILE A 149 0.30 20.06 0.22
N SER A 150 1.09 19.83 1.29
CA SER A 150 0.73 18.84 2.30
C SER A 150 -0.33 19.37 3.27
N PRO A 151 -1.12 18.50 3.93
CA PRO A 151 -2.10 18.93 4.93
C PRO A 151 -1.49 19.74 6.08
N GLU A 152 -0.27 19.39 6.47
CA GLU A 152 0.48 20.07 7.53
C GLU A 152 0.83 21.50 7.12
N MET A 153 1.35 21.65 5.91
CA MET A 153 1.73 22.96 5.37
C MET A 153 0.51 23.85 5.12
N LEU A 154 -0.57 23.29 4.57
CA LEU A 154 -1.82 24.01 4.33
C LEU A 154 -2.42 24.60 5.61
N GLN A 155 -2.25 23.91 6.75
CA GLN A 155 -2.73 24.33 8.07
C GLN A 155 -1.65 25.04 8.90
N SER A 156 -0.47 25.27 8.33
CA SER A 156 0.60 25.99 9.06
C SER A 156 0.22 27.46 9.30
N PRO A 157 0.60 28.04 10.45
CA PRO A 157 0.36 29.45 10.72
C PRO A 157 0.95 30.38 9.65
N SER A 158 2.11 30.02 9.09
CA SER A 158 2.77 30.79 8.02
C SER A 158 1.92 30.84 6.75
N PHE A 159 1.44 29.69 6.26
CA PHE A 159 0.60 29.63 5.06
C PHE A 159 -0.76 30.28 5.28
N VAL A 160 -1.41 30.00 6.40
CA VAL A 160 -2.71 30.59 6.74
C VAL A 160 -2.63 32.12 6.80
N ASN A 161 -1.64 32.70 7.52
CA ASN A 161 -1.56 34.13 7.72
C ASN A 161 -1.03 34.88 6.49
N ARG A 162 -0.06 34.31 5.78
CA ARG A 162 0.58 34.99 4.65
C ARG A 162 -0.20 34.85 3.35
N VAL A 163 -0.96 33.72 3.18
CA VAL A 163 -1.62 33.39 1.90
C VAL A 163 -3.12 33.27 2.05
N LEU A 164 -3.63 32.30 2.83
CA LEU A 164 -5.08 32.00 2.85
C LEU A 164 -5.94 33.15 3.35
N ARG A 165 -5.46 33.93 4.32
CA ARG A 165 -6.19 35.08 4.86
C ARG A 165 -6.17 36.32 3.95
N LYS A 166 -5.46 36.28 2.83
CA LYS A 166 -5.43 37.41 1.87
C LYS A 166 -6.65 37.35 0.96
N PRO A 167 -7.56 38.36 0.99
CA PRO A 167 -8.76 38.35 0.15
C PRO A 167 -8.45 38.30 -1.36
N SER A 168 -7.31 38.87 -1.79
CA SER A 168 -6.83 38.79 -3.17
C SER A 168 -6.56 37.36 -3.59
N PHE A 169 -5.93 36.55 -2.75
CA PHE A 169 -5.68 35.14 -2.99
C PHE A 169 -7.00 34.35 -3.02
N GLY A 170 -7.85 34.54 -2.01
CA GLY A 170 -9.14 33.84 -1.92
C GLY A 170 -9.98 33.98 -3.18
N ARG A 171 -10.05 35.19 -3.77
CA ARG A 171 -10.80 35.43 -5.03
C ARG A 171 -10.28 34.65 -6.23
N ARG A 172 -9.02 34.20 -6.17
CA ARG A 172 -8.38 33.40 -7.23
C ARG A 172 -8.65 31.90 -7.07
N VAL A 173 -9.03 31.42 -5.89
CA VAL A 173 -9.18 29.99 -5.64
C VAL A 173 -10.38 29.41 -6.41
N VAL A 174 -10.11 28.48 -7.32
CA VAL A 174 -11.13 27.72 -8.07
C VAL A 174 -11.73 26.67 -7.17
N SER A 175 -10.90 25.84 -6.55
CA SER A 175 -11.30 24.70 -5.73
C SER A 175 -10.22 24.30 -4.73
N LEU A 176 -10.63 23.60 -3.68
CA LEU A 176 -9.76 22.81 -2.82
C LEU A 176 -9.85 21.35 -3.28
N PHE A 177 -8.82 20.88 -3.92
CA PHE A 177 -8.72 19.52 -4.43
C PHE A 177 -7.97 18.64 -3.41
N ILE A 178 -8.56 17.54 -2.98
CA ILE A 178 -7.96 16.62 -2.01
C ILE A 178 -7.73 15.30 -2.70
N ASP A 179 -6.47 15.04 -3.02
CA ASP A 179 -6.05 13.76 -3.58
C ASP A 179 -5.88 12.72 -2.47
N GLU A 180 -6.07 11.46 -2.81
CA GLU A 180 -6.08 10.33 -1.88
C GLU A 180 -6.95 10.60 -0.64
N ALA A 181 -8.19 11.08 -0.88
CA ALA A 181 -9.08 11.55 0.17
C ALA A 181 -9.42 10.48 1.23
N HIS A 182 -9.21 9.17 0.94
CA HIS A 182 -9.33 8.10 1.93
C HIS A 182 -8.37 8.27 3.13
N CYS A 183 -7.27 9.01 2.96
CA CYS A 183 -6.34 9.34 4.05
C CYS A 183 -7.00 10.12 5.20
N VAL A 184 -8.12 10.79 4.94
CA VAL A 184 -8.92 11.47 5.97
C VAL A 184 -9.40 10.50 7.06
N SER A 185 -9.75 9.26 6.68
CA SER A 185 -10.21 8.23 7.61
C SER A 185 -9.06 7.39 8.18
N HIS A 186 -8.19 6.86 7.31
CA HIS A 186 -7.17 5.89 7.72
C HIS A 186 -5.95 6.51 8.43
N TRP A 187 -5.52 7.70 8.01
CA TRP A 187 -4.28 8.33 8.50
C TRP A 187 -4.53 9.44 9.53
N GLY A 188 -5.77 9.91 9.63
CA GLY A 188 -6.10 11.00 10.53
C GLY A 188 -5.92 10.67 12.01
N ALA A 189 -6.07 9.40 12.40
CA ALA A 189 -6.00 8.98 13.80
C ALA A 189 -4.56 8.78 14.30
N ASP A 190 -3.71 8.09 13.53
CA ASP A 190 -2.41 7.61 14.01
C ASP A 190 -1.20 8.31 13.39
N PHE A 191 -1.19 8.54 12.07
CA PHE A 191 0.01 8.99 11.35
C PHE A 191 -0.03 10.46 10.91
N ARG A 192 -1.20 10.96 10.44
CA ARG A 192 -1.35 12.35 9.93
C ARG A 192 -2.61 13.03 10.44
N LYS A 193 -2.60 13.41 11.71
CA LYS A 193 -3.71 14.11 12.39
C LYS A 193 -4.27 15.31 11.62
N LYS A 194 -3.44 15.93 10.75
CA LYS A 194 -3.85 17.09 9.94
C LYS A 194 -4.83 16.76 8.81
N TYR A 195 -4.89 15.51 8.33
CA TYR A 195 -5.97 15.09 7.42
C TYR A 195 -7.34 15.14 8.10
N ALA A 196 -7.43 14.69 9.34
CA ALA A 196 -8.68 14.70 10.10
C ALA A 196 -9.23 16.11 10.42
N SER A 197 -8.43 17.16 10.20
CA SER A 197 -8.82 18.55 10.44
C SER A 197 -8.90 19.42 9.17
N LEU A 198 -8.77 18.82 7.98
CA LEU A 198 -8.78 19.57 6.71
C LEU A 198 -10.04 20.41 6.48
N GLY A 199 -11.18 20.00 7.03
CA GLY A 199 -12.43 20.76 6.92
C GLY A 199 -12.35 22.20 7.48
N ILE A 200 -11.42 22.46 8.41
CA ILE A 200 -11.17 23.80 8.97
C ILE A 200 -10.78 24.80 7.87
N ILE A 201 -10.12 24.35 6.80
CA ILE A 201 -9.66 25.19 5.70
C ILE A 201 -10.83 25.91 5.02
N ARG A 202 -12.03 25.31 5.00
CA ARG A 202 -13.22 25.97 4.46
C ARG A 202 -13.52 27.33 5.10
N ALA A 203 -13.12 27.55 6.35
CA ALA A 203 -13.34 28.82 7.03
C ALA A 203 -12.47 29.96 6.46
N PHE A 204 -11.38 29.64 5.79
CA PHE A 204 -10.47 30.61 5.17
C PHE A 204 -10.73 30.83 3.69
N LEU A 205 -11.56 29.98 3.06
CA LEU A 205 -11.89 30.07 1.64
C LEU A 205 -13.19 30.86 1.43
N PRO A 206 -13.33 31.55 0.29
CA PRO A 206 -14.59 32.22 -0.05
C PRO A 206 -15.77 31.26 -0.04
N ARG A 207 -16.96 31.78 0.28
CA ARG A 207 -18.18 30.99 0.17
C ARG A 207 -18.36 30.52 -1.28
N GLY A 208 -18.78 29.26 -1.45
CA GLY A 208 -18.95 28.65 -2.77
C GLY A 208 -17.67 28.13 -3.40
N THR A 209 -16.51 28.17 -2.70
CA THR A 209 -15.34 27.41 -3.14
C THR A 209 -15.60 25.91 -2.92
N PRO A 210 -15.67 25.10 -3.99
CA PRO A 210 -15.94 23.68 -3.89
C PRO A 210 -14.76 22.90 -3.35
N VAL A 211 -15.06 21.80 -2.66
CA VAL A 211 -14.07 20.79 -2.27
C VAL A 211 -14.28 19.54 -3.12
N ILE A 212 -13.19 19.10 -3.73
CA ILE A 212 -13.15 17.94 -4.62
C ILE A 212 -12.34 16.85 -3.91
N ALA A 213 -13.01 15.81 -3.45
CA ALA A 213 -12.35 14.68 -2.77
C ALA A 213 -12.23 13.50 -3.75
N VAL A 214 -11.00 13.09 -4.04
CA VAL A 214 -10.73 12.07 -5.05
C VAL A 214 -9.95 10.92 -4.43
N THR A 215 -10.35 9.69 -4.72
CA THR A 215 -9.64 8.50 -4.23
C THR A 215 -9.89 7.29 -5.14
N ALA A 216 -9.00 6.31 -5.09
CA ALA A 216 -9.21 5.01 -5.73
C ALA A 216 -9.98 4.04 -4.82
N THR A 217 -9.88 4.17 -3.51
CA THR A 217 -10.48 3.25 -2.54
C THR A 217 -11.40 4.01 -1.61
N LEU A 218 -12.70 3.70 -1.68
CA LEU A 218 -13.72 4.39 -0.91
C LEU A 218 -14.76 3.38 -0.43
N THR A 219 -14.63 2.94 0.81
CA THR A 219 -15.67 2.16 1.47
C THR A 219 -16.79 3.07 1.99
N ALA A 220 -17.97 2.51 2.28
CA ALA A 220 -19.07 3.26 2.84
C ALA A 220 -18.68 4.01 4.14
N ARG A 221 -17.87 3.37 5.00
CA ARG A 221 -17.31 3.97 6.21
C ARG A 221 -16.43 5.18 5.89
N VAL A 222 -15.46 5.03 4.99
CA VAL A 222 -14.54 6.11 4.59
C VAL A 222 -15.31 7.27 3.96
N ARG A 223 -16.34 6.99 3.16
CA ARG A 223 -17.21 8.02 2.59
C ARG A 223 -17.94 8.83 3.68
N ARG A 224 -18.48 8.18 4.71
CA ARG A 224 -19.09 8.87 5.87
C ARG A 224 -18.07 9.76 6.60
N ASP A 225 -16.85 9.28 6.79
CA ASP A 225 -15.77 10.06 7.42
C ASP A 225 -15.38 11.27 6.57
N ILE A 226 -15.25 11.14 5.26
CA ILE A 226 -14.99 12.25 4.34
C ILE A 226 -16.10 13.30 4.44
N HIS A 227 -17.37 12.88 4.40
CA HIS A 227 -18.51 13.80 4.57
C HIS A 227 -18.42 14.59 5.87
N ARG A 228 -18.15 13.91 6.99
CA ARG A 228 -18.04 14.50 8.32
C ARG A 228 -16.86 15.46 8.43
N VAL A 229 -15.66 15.01 8.07
CA VAL A 229 -14.41 15.73 8.26
C VAL A 229 -14.29 16.93 7.33
N LEU A 230 -14.68 16.78 6.07
CA LEU A 230 -14.63 17.86 5.08
C LEU A 230 -15.89 18.72 5.05
N HIS A 231 -16.83 18.50 5.97
CA HIS A 231 -18.07 19.24 6.09
C HIS A 231 -18.88 19.27 4.79
N PHE A 232 -18.98 18.14 4.10
CA PHE A 232 -19.83 18.01 2.93
C PHE A 232 -21.30 18.04 3.33
N THR A 233 -22.11 18.68 2.50
CA THR A 233 -23.57 18.80 2.71
C THR A 233 -24.31 17.72 1.91
N THR A 234 -25.62 17.60 2.14
CA THR A 234 -26.48 16.69 1.36
C THR A 234 -26.59 17.05 -0.13
N SER A 235 -26.18 18.27 -0.51
CA SER A 235 -26.13 18.73 -1.90
C SER A 235 -24.82 18.37 -2.62
N SER A 236 -23.84 17.78 -1.92
CA SER A 236 -22.61 17.31 -2.55
C SER A 236 -22.89 16.13 -3.48
N ARG A 237 -22.14 16.07 -4.59
CA ARG A 237 -22.25 14.97 -5.56
C ARG A 237 -21.36 13.81 -5.17
N PHE A 238 -21.75 12.61 -5.56
CA PHE A 238 -20.93 11.43 -5.48
C PHE A 238 -20.88 10.71 -6.83
N VAL A 239 -19.68 10.51 -7.35
CA VAL A 239 -19.44 9.75 -8.58
C VAL A 239 -18.55 8.57 -8.26
N ASN A 240 -19.06 7.37 -8.52
CA ASN A 240 -18.34 6.11 -8.37
C ASN A 240 -18.27 5.41 -9.71
N VAL A 241 -17.07 5.31 -10.29
CA VAL A 241 -16.83 4.55 -11.53
C VAL A 241 -16.13 3.21 -11.24
N GLY A 242 -16.10 2.82 -9.98
CA GLY A 242 -15.41 1.62 -9.52
C GLY A 242 -13.91 1.83 -9.33
N ASN A 243 -13.26 0.77 -8.93
CA ASN A 243 -11.80 0.72 -8.76
C ASN A 243 -11.22 -0.62 -9.22
N ASP A 244 -11.99 -1.42 -9.94
CA ASP A 244 -11.55 -2.67 -10.52
C ASP A 244 -10.59 -2.44 -11.68
N CYS A 245 -9.61 -3.35 -11.81
CA CYS A 245 -8.66 -3.43 -12.91
C CYS A 245 -8.93 -4.74 -13.66
N PRO A 246 -9.81 -4.76 -14.68
CA PRO A 246 -10.27 -6.00 -15.32
C PRO A 246 -9.14 -6.77 -16.05
N ASN A 247 -8.05 -6.10 -16.39
CA ASN A 247 -6.86 -6.67 -17.03
C ASN A 247 -5.84 -7.27 -16.02
N VAL A 248 -6.13 -7.25 -14.71
CA VAL A 248 -5.27 -7.82 -13.67
C VAL A 248 -5.93 -9.04 -13.07
N ALA A 249 -5.37 -10.22 -13.25
CA ALA A 249 -5.84 -11.45 -12.61
C ALA A 249 -5.49 -11.45 -11.11
N ILE A 250 -6.35 -12.03 -10.27
CA ILE A 250 -6.18 -12.06 -8.82
C ILE A 250 -5.93 -13.48 -8.35
N VAL A 251 -4.87 -13.69 -7.56
CA VAL A 251 -4.58 -14.96 -6.88
C VAL A 251 -4.41 -14.70 -5.39
N VAL A 252 -5.08 -15.49 -4.56
CA VAL A 252 -4.93 -15.48 -3.11
C VAL A 252 -4.65 -16.90 -2.63
N ARG A 253 -3.53 -17.10 -1.94
CA ARG A 253 -3.20 -18.40 -1.37
C ARG A 253 -2.51 -18.29 -0.01
N ALA A 254 -2.62 -19.34 0.80
CA ALA A 254 -1.87 -19.46 2.04
C ALA A 254 -0.39 -19.76 1.75
N PHE A 255 0.49 -19.42 2.70
CA PHE A 255 1.85 -19.93 2.70
C PHE A 255 1.86 -21.46 2.79
N GLU A 256 2.58 -22.11 1.91
CA GLU A 256 2.82 -23.55 1.94
C GLU A 256 3.98 -23.90 2.87
N HIS A 257 5.03 -23.07 2.85
CA HIS A 257 6.28 -23.27 3.59
C HIS A 257 6.39 -22.33 4.81
N ALA A 258 7.39 -22.58 5.65
CA ALA A 258 7.76 -21.65 6.70
C ALA A 258 8.11 -20.28 6.10
N GLN A 259 7.63 -19.21 6.71
CA GLN A 259 7.75 -17.85 6.14
C GLN A 259 9.21 -17.43 5.94
N ASN A 260 10.11 -17.81 6.85
CA ASN A 260 11.54 -17.52 6.77
C ASN A 260 12.29 -18.36 5.72
N SER A 261 11.62 -19.25 5.01
CA SER A 261 12.22 -19.98 3.87
C SER A 261 12.09 -19.25 2.56
N TYR A 262 11.13 -18.31 2.45
CA TYR A 262 10.76 -17.55 1.26
C TYR A 262 10.45 -18.38 0.00
N LEU A 263 10.37 -19.71 0.11
CA LEU A 263 10.08 -20.64 -0.99
C LEU A 263 8.74 -20.36 -1.67
N ASP A 264 7.82 -19.71 -0.97
CA ASP A 264 6.55 -19.27 -1.52
C ASP A 264 6.69 -18.16 -2.58
N LEU A 265 7.89 -17.57 -2.74
CA LEU A 265 8.21 -16.55 -3.75
C LEU A 265 9.00 -17.10 -4.96
N ASP A 266 9.36 -18.39 -4.95
CA ASP A 266 10.19 -19.01 -5.98
C ASP A 266 9.63 -18.92 -7.41
N PHE A 267 8.31 -18.71 -7.53
CA PHE A 267 7.65 -18.53 -8.82
C PHE A 267 8.03 -17.22 -9.52
N LEU A 268 8.63 -16.26 -8.81
CA LEU A 268 9.07 -14.98 -9.39
C LEU A 268 10.30 -15.11 -10.27
N ILE A 269 11.13 -16.10 -10.01
CA ILE A 269 12.36 -16.37 -10.78
C ILE A 269 12.11 -17.58 -11.68
N PRO A 270 12.18 -17.44 -13.01
CA PRO A 270 12.01 -18.54 -13.94
C PRO A 270 12.99 -19.70 -13.68
N PRO A 271 12.65 -20.94 -14.07
CA PRO A 271 13.59 -22.06 -14.05
C PRO A 271 14.86 -21.75 -14.88
N ALA A 272 15.99 -22.37 -14.51
CA ALA A 272 17.29 -22.13 -15.16
C ALA A 272 17.24 -22.26 -16.70
N ALA A 273 16.47 -23.21 -17.23
CA ALA A 273 16.32 -23.41 -18.66
C ALA A 273 15.61 -22.23 -19.39
N SER A 274 14.87 -21.41 -18.67
CA SER A 274 14.11 -20.27 -19.21
C SER A 274 14.69 -18.92 -18.79
N LEU A 275 15.71 -18.87 -17.94
CA LEU A 275 16.32 -17.66 -17.43
C LEU A 275 17.62 -17.36 -18.17
N LEU A 276 17.53 -16.67 -19.29
CA LEU A 276 18.65 -16.34 -20.18
C LEU A 276 19.03 -14.87 -20.10
N ALA A 277 18.08 -13.99 -19.81
CA ALA A 277 18.27 -12.55 -19.78
C ALA A 277 17.45 -11.90 -18.63
N PRO A 278 17.80 -10.68 -18.21
CA PRO A 278 17.04 -9.97 -17.19
C PRO A 278 15.54 -9.84 -17.50
N CYS A 279 15.18 -9.68 -18.76
CA CYS A 279 13.77 -9.54 -19.20
C CYS A 279 12.91 -10.80 -19.02
N ASP A 280 13.53 -11.96 -18.80
CA ASP A 280 12.81 -13.20 -18.53
C ASP A 280 12.23 -13.20 -17.11
N ILE A 281 12.79 -12.39 -16.20
CA ILE A 281 12.21 -12.16 -14.88
C ILE A 281 11.04 -11.16 -15.02
N PRO A 282 9.81 -11.53 -14.63
CA PRO A 282 8.67 -10.64 -14.68
C PRO A 282 8.91 -9.36 -13.86
N LYS A 283 8.57 -8.19 -14.43
CA LYS A 283 8.69 -6.92 -13.70
C LYS A 283 7.72 -6.89 -12.54
N THR A 284 8.23 -6.84 -11.31
CA THR A 284 7.45 -7.14 -10.11
C THR A 284 7.58 -6.06 -9.05
N TYR A 285 6.45 -5.59 -8.50
CA TYR A 285 6.40 -5.01 -7.16
C TYR A 285 6.12 -6.09 -6.14
N LEU A 286 7.00 -6.25 -5.14
CA LEU A 286 6.79 -7.14 -4.02
C LEU A 286 6.64 -6.31 -2.74
N TYR A 287 5.42 -6.21 -2.24
CA TYR A 287 5.11 -5.43 -1.05
C TYR A 287 5.32 -6.25 0.23
N VAL A 288 6.06 -5.67 1.15
CA VAL A 288 6.30 -6.16 2.51
C VAL A 288 6.00 -5.05 3.51
N ASP A 289 5.53 -5.40 4.71
CA ASP A 289 5.21 -4.40 5.75
C ASP A 289 6.36 -4.25 6.76
N ASP A 290 7.41 -5.07 6.66
CA ASP A 290 8.61 -5.05 7.50
C ASP A 290 9.89 -4.96 6.66
N ILE A 291 10.80 -4.05 7.05
CA ILE A 291 12.04 -3.77 6.31
C ILE A 291 12.99 -4.96 6.35
N ASN A 292 13.14 -5.62 7.52
CA ASN A 292 14.06 -6.75 7.68
C ASN A 292 13.61 -7.94 6.82
N THR A 293 12.33 -8.28 6.87
CA THR A 293 11.72 -9.26 5.98
C THR A 293 11.98 -8.91 4.50
N GLY A 294 11.91 -7.62 4.16
CA GLY A 294 12.21 -7.16 2.80
C GLY A 294 13.65 -7.43 2.36
N ASN A 295 14.62 -7.20 3.24
CA ASN A 295 16.04 -7.46 2.96
C ASN A 295 16.32 -8.97 2.80
N GLU A 296 15.77 -9.80 3.71
CA GLU A 296 15.91 -11.26 3.62
C GLU A 296 15.30 -11.84 2.32
N ILE A 297 14.18 -11.25 1.85
CA ILE A 297 13.59 -11.62 0.56
C ILE A 297 14.50 -11.22 -0.61
N VAL A 298 15.14 -10.05 -0.56
CA VAL A 298 16.13 -9.64 -1.57
C VAL A 298 17.25 -10.66 -1.65
N ASP A 299 17.84 -11.04 -0.50
CA ASP A 299 18.93 -12.01 -0.42
C ASP A 299 18.51 -13.37 -0.97
N HIS A 300 17.30 -13.84 -0.61
CA HIS A 300 16.75 -15.10 -1.12
C HIS A 300 16.62 -15.10 -2.66
N LEU A 301 16.00 -14.05 -3.23
CA LEU A 301 15.79 -13.96 -4.67
C LEU A 301 17.09 -13.78 -5.45
N ASP A 302 18.05 -12.99 -4.94
CA ASP A 302 19.37 -12.82 -5.56
C ASP A 302 20.19 -14.11 -5.52
N SER A 303 20.15 -14.86 -4.40
CA SER A 303 20.76 -16.19 -4.30
C SER A 303 20.15 -17.16 -5.32
N MET A 304 18.84 -17.11 -5.52
CA MET A 304 18.14 -17.94 -6.49
C MET A 304 18.53 -17.59 -7.93
N ILE A 305 18.61 -16.29 -8.26
CA ILE A 305 19.08 -15.83 -9.57
C ILE A 305 20.50 -16.32 -9.81
N SER A 306 21.39 -16.14 -8.84
CA SER A 306 22.78 -16.57 -8.94
C SER A 306 22.93 -18.08 -9.16
N THR A 307 22.08 -18.86 -8.49
CA THR A 307 22.06 -20.33 -8.65
C THR A 307 21.50 -20.76 -10.00
N ARG A 308 20.43 -20.11 -10.49
CA ARG A 308 19.75 -20.48 -11.75
C ARG A 308 20.46 -19.95 -12.99
N CYS A 309 21.07 -18.77 -12.90
CA CYS A 309 21.79 -18.11 -13.98
C CYS A 309 22.98 -17.29 -13.43
N PRO A 310 24.18 -17.91 -13.25
CA PRO A 310 25.37 -17.21 -12.73
C PRO A 310 25.74 -15.95 -13.52
N ALA A 311 25.43 -15.89 -14.81
CA ALA A 311 25.66 -14.72 -15.66
C ALA A 311 24.84 -13.49 -15.24
N LEU A 312 23.76 -13.67 -14.50
CA LEU A 312 22.91 -12.61 -13.95
C LEU A 312 23.22 -12.29 -12.48
N ALA A 313 24.12 -13.01 -11.86
CA ALA A 313 24.53 -12.78 -10.47
C ALA A 313 25.05 -11.34 -10.28
N SER A 314 24.81 -10.77 -9.11
CA SER A 314 25.29 -9.44 -8.68
C SER A 314 24.93 -8.27 -9.61
N ARG A 315 23.96 -8.42 -10.50
CA ARG A 315 23.49 -7.33 -11.38
C ARG A 315 22.50 -6.37 -10.73
N GLY A 316 22.08 -6.65 -9.48
CA GLY A 316 21.12 -5.82 -8.75
C GLY A 316 19.72 -5.82 -9.38
N LEU A 317 19.31 -6.97 -9.94
CA LEU A 317 17.98 -7.14 -10.56
C LEU A 317 16.85 -7.10 -9.52
N VAL A 318 17.16 -7.41 -8.26
CA VAL A 318 16.28 -7.30 -7.11
C VAL A 318 16.81 -6.17 -6.22
N ARG A 319 15.93 -5.23 -5.83
CA ARG A 319 16.34 -4.08 -5.00
C ARG A 319 15.34 -3.82 -3.89
N PRO A 320 15.79 -3.50 -2.67
CA PRO A 320 14.92 -2.99 -1.62
C PRO A 320 14.54 -1.54 -1.91
N PHE A 321 13.31 -1.16 -1.50
CA PHE A 321 12.80 0.20 -1.63
C PHE A 321 11.90 0.55 -0.45
N ASN A 322 12.44 1.31 0.50
CA ASN A 322 11.70 1.70 1.71
C ASN A 322 12.09 3.12 2.17
N ALA A 323 11.42 3.61 3.20
CA ALA A 323 11.60 4.99 3.69
C ALA A 323 12.96 5.22 4.38
N ALA A 324 13.66 4.16 4.82
CA ALA A 324 14.99 4.28 5.43
C ALA A 324 16.10 4.52 4.40
N MET A 325 15.84 4.24 3.12
CA MET A 325 16.79 4.52 2.03
C MET A 325 16.91 6.02 1.76
N SER A 326 18.10 6.48 1.32
CA SER A 326 18.33 7.87 0.94
C SER A 326 17.41 8.31 -0.20
N HIS A 327 17.23 9.60 -0.37
CA HIS A 327 16.42 10.16 -1.45
C HIS A 327 17.01 9.79 -2.81
N GLU A 328 18.33 9.93 -2.95
CA GLU A 328 19.10 9.63 -4.16
C GLU A 328 18.93 8.17 -4.56
N TYR A 329 19.15 7.25 -3.62
CA TYR A 329 18.98 5.81 -3.86
C TYR A 329 17.55 5.48 -4.34
N ARG A 330 16.53 6.06 -3.71
CA ARG A 330 15.13 5.84 -4.11
C ARG A 330 14.84 6.39 -5.50
N GLN A 331 15.38 7.55 -5.83
CA GLN A 331 15.22 8.16 -7.15
C GLN A 331 15.90 7.33 -8.24
N GLU A 332 17.14 6.91 -8.01
CA GLU A 332 17.90 6.05 -8.93
C GLU A 332 17.22 4.69 -9.12
N SER A 333 16.83 4.04 -8.03
CA SER A 333 16.15 2.74 -8.07
C SER A 333 14.82 2.84 -8.81
N MET A 334 14.04 3.90 -8.60
CA MET A 334 12.79 4.10 -9.31
C MET A 334 13.00 4.38 -10.80
N ASN A 335 14.00 5.17 -11.16
CA ASN A 335 14.35 5.44 -12.56
C ASN A 335 14.82 4.15 -13.26
N ALA A 336 15.68 3.37 -12.60
CA ALA A 336 16.14 2.07 -13.12
C ALA A 336 14.98 1.05 -13.26
N PHE A 337 14.02 1.07 -12.34
CA PHE A 337 12.82 0.24 -12.42
C PHE A 337 11.84 0.72 -13.51
N ARG A 338 11.76 2.03 -13.76
CA ARG A 338 10.96 2.60 -14.87
C ARG A 338 11.59 2.34 -16.23
N ALA A 339 12.94 2.37 -16.28
CA ALA A 339 13.67 2.13 -17.52
C ALA A 339 13.26 0.78 -18.10
N SER A 340 12.63 0.85 -19.24
CA SER A 340 11.98 -0.29 -19.87
C SER A 340 12.84 -0.96 -20.92
N PRO A 341 12.32 -1.94 -21.46
CA PRO A 341 12.63 -3.35 -21.67
C PRO A 341 13.31 -3.65 -22.99
N GLY A 342 14.18 -2.80 -23.44
CA GLY A 342 15.14 -3.16 -24.49
C GLY A 342 16.26 -4.12 -24.04
N CYS A 343 16.19 -4.62 -22.82
CA CYS A 343 17.21 -5.41 -22.13
C CYS A 343 17.42 -6.84 -22.67
N ARG A 344 17.21 -7.08 -23.96
CA ARG A 344 17.71 -8.32 -24.62
C ARG A 344 19.22 -8.33 -24.80
N THR A 345 19.86 -7.16 -24.70
CA THR A 345 21.33 -7.07 -24.74
C THR A 345 21.88 -7.11 -23.31
N MET A 346 22.79 -8.02 -23.09
CA MET A 346 23.48 -8.33 -21.80
C MET A 346 24.23 -7.15 -21.16
N VAL A 347 24.10 -5.92 -21.60
CA VAL A 347 25.12 -4.88 -21.36
C VAL A 347 24.62 -3.66 -20.57
N THR A 348 23.36 -3.55 -20.17
CA THR A 348 22.93 -2.36 -19.42
C THR A 348 23.05 -2.58 -17.91
N PRO A 349 24.04 -1.96 -17.23
CA PRO A 349 24.05 -1.88 -15.77
C PRO A 349 22.80 -1.13 -15.29
N GLY A 350 22.12 -1.64 -14.25
CA GLY A 350 21.04 -0.91 -13.59
C GLY A 350 19.61 -1.31 -13.97
N CYS A 351 19.39 -2.42 -14.67
CA CYS A 351 18.03 -2.91 -14.91
C CYS A 351 17.48 -3.58 -13.62
N ILE A 352 16.47 -3.00 -12.99
CA ILE A 352 15.77 -3.61 -11.86
C ILE A 352 14.54 -4.35 -12.39
N ARG A 353 14.36 -5.61 -11.97
CA ARG A 353 13.20 -6.43 -12.33
C ARG A 353 12.24 -6.65 -11.17
N ILE A 354 12.75 -6.77 -9.94
CA ILE A 354 11.92 -6.94 -8.75
C ILE A 354 12.25 -5.82 -7.76
N LEU A 355 11.25 -5.06 -7.39
CA LEU A 355 11.35 -4.03 -6.36
C LEU A 355 10.64 -4.52 -5.09
N VAL A 356 11.43 -4.89 -4.07
CA VAL A 356 10.90 -5.30 -2.76
C VAL A 356 10.67 -4.05 -1.93
N CYS A 357 9.42 -3.71 -1.66
CA CYS A 357 9.08 -2.39 -1.17
C CYS A 357 8.04 -2.38 -0.05
N THR A 358 8.12 -1.34 0.77
CA THR A 358 7.05 -0.94 1.69
C THR A 358 6.09 0.03 0.98
N ASP A 359 5.14 0.61 1.71
CA ASP A 359 4.27 1.67 1.18
C ASP A 359 5.04 2.92 0.66
N ALA A 360 6.36 2.99 0.87
CA ALA A 360 7.21 4.03 0.26
C ALA A 360 7.14 4.02 -1.28
N ALA A 361 6.90 2.86 -1.92
CA ALA A 361 6.63 2.73 -3.34
C ALA A 361 5.11 2.78 -3.66
N GLY A 362 4.29 2.94 -2.65
CA GLY A 362 2.83 2.79 -2.75
C GLY A 362 2.12 3.98 -3.39
N MET A 363 2.66 5.18 -3.32
CA MET A 363 2.02 6.39 -3.83
C MET A 363 2.99 7.16 -4.73
N GLY A 364 2.50 7.68 -5.85
CA GLY A 364 3.29 8.54 -6.75
C GLY A 364 4.13 7.81 -7.80
N CYS A 365 4.29 6.50 -7.74
CA CYS A 365 5.10 5.77 -8.70
C CYS A 365 4.26 5.27 -9.88
N ASN A 366 4.33 5.97 -11.01
CA ASN A 366 3.63 5.56 -12.24
C ASN A 366 4.54 4.73 -13.13
N VAL A 367 4.59 3.42 -12.90
CA VAL A 367 5.28 2.44 -13.75
C VAL A 367 4.22 1.68 -14.54
N LYS A 368 4.28 1.78 -15.88
CA LYS A 368 3.20 1.31 -16.76
C LYS A 368 3.27 -0.18 -17.08
N ASP A 369 4.46 -0.79 -16.96
CA ASP A 369 4.81 -2.11 -17.49
C ASP A 369 5.08 -3.17 -16.40
N VAL A 370 4.47 -3.04 -15.24
CA VAL A 370 4.56 -4.03 -14.16
C VAL A 370 3.73 -5.27 -14.51
N ASP A 371 4.34 -6.45 -14.49
CA ASP A 371 3.70 -7.72 -14.82
C ASP A 371 3.00 -8.34 -13.61
N ILE A 372 3.67 -8.27 -12.44
CA ILE A 372 3.21 -8.93 -11.22
C ILE A 372 3.27 -7.95 -10.05
N VAL A 373 2.24 -7.99 -9.22
CA VAL A 373 2.26 -7.40 -7.88
C VAL A 373 2.08 -8.51 -6.86
N VAL A 374 2.99 -8.62 -5.90
CA VAL A 374 2.89 -9.58 -4.80
C VAL A 374 2.72 -8.82 -3.50
N GLN A 375 1.80 -9.25 -2.68
CA GLN A 375 1.68 -8.86 -1.27
C GLN A 375 2.13 -10.01 -0.40
N TRP A 376 3.19 -9.81 0.36
CA TRP A 376 3.69 -10.73 1.37
C TRP A 376 3.02 -10.47 2.71
N LYS A 377 2.31 -11.45 3.23
CA LYS A 377 1.42 -11.40 4.42
C LYS A 377 0.15 -10.57 4.21
N LEU A 378 -0.77 -10.75 5.14
CA LEU A 378 -2.07 -10.06 5.11
C LEU A 378 -1.87 -8.57 5.42
N PRO A 379 -2.26 -7.63 4.53
CA PRO A 379 -2.20 -6.21 4.84
C PRO A 379 -3.30 -5.83 5.84
N LYS A 380 -3.28 -4.59 6.34
CA LYS A 380 -4.25 -4.12 7.35
C LYS A 380 -5.69 -4.06 6.82
N THR A 381 -5.87 -3.64 5.57
CA THR A 381 -7.20 -3.41 4.98
C THR A 381 -7.27 -3.88 3.52
N LEU A 382 -8.50 -4.14 3.05
CA LEU A 382 -8.73 -4.43 1.63
C LEU A 382 -8.33 -3.24 0.74
N SER A 383 -8.54 -2.01 1.19
CA SER A 383 -8.08 -0.81 0.47
C SER A 383 -6.58 -0.81 0.22
N SER A 384 -5.77 -1.19 1.21
CA SER A 384 -4.30 -1.30 1.05
C SER A 384 -3.95 -2.34 -0.02
N TRP A 385 -4.60 -3.50 0.00
CA TRP A 385 -4.41 -4.52 -1.03
C TRP A 385 -4.79 -4.01 -2.43
N VAL A 386 -5.96 -3.40 -2.56
CA VAL A 386 -6.48 -2.88 -3.84
C VAL A 386 -5.56 -1.82 -4.44
N GLN A 387 -5.03 -0.91 -3.63
CA GLN A 387 -4.08 0.11 -4.08
C GLN A 387 -2.76 -0.49 -4.57
N ARG A 388 -2.25 -1.53 -3.88
CA ARG A 388 -1.04 -2.25 -4.27
C ARG A 388 -1.31 -3.06 -5.55
N ALA A 389 -2.38 -3.85 -5.60
CA ALA A 389 -2.79 -4.63 -6.77
C ALA A 389 -2.99 -3.78 -8.03
N GLY A 390 -3.56 -2.58 -7.89
CA GLY A 390 -3.74 -1.60 -8.96
C GLY A 390 -2.46 -1.00 -9.54
N ARG A 391 -1.27 -1.46 -9.10
CA ARG A 391 0.02 -1.13 -9.72
C ARG A 391 0.36 -2.03 -10.90
N ALA A 392 -0.26 -3.20 -11.02
CA ALA A 392 -0.04 -4.10 -12.15
C ALA A 392 -0.67 -3.56 -13.44
N ALA A 393 -0.03 -3.82 -14.56
CA ALA A 393 -0.54 -3.65 -15.93
C ALA A 393 -1.27 -2.31 -16.19
N ARG A 394 -0.64 -1.19 -15.86
CA ARG A 394 -1.23 0.14 -16.08
C ARG A 394 -1.26 0.59 -17.54
N SER A 395 -0.53 -0.06 -18.42
CA SER A 395 -0.61 0.21 -19.85
C SER A 395 -1.87 -0.39 -20.45
N PRO A 396 -2.52 0.30 -21.40
CA PRO A 396 -3.54 -0.30 -22.24
C PRO A 396 -3.00 -1.58 -22.91
N HIS A 397 -3.84 -2.58 -23.08
CA HIS A 397 -3.53 -3.87 -23.73
C HIS A 397 -2.53 -4.78 -22.97
N ARG A 398 -2.09 -4.40 -21.78
CA ARG A 398 -1.24 -5.25 -20.94
C ARG A 398 -2.08 -5.99 -19.91
N THR A 399 -1.76 -7.26 -19.67
CA THR A 399 -2.37 -8.06 -18.60
C THR A 399 -1.39 -8.22 -17.46
N GLY A 400 -1.89 -8.25 -16.23
CA GLY A 400 -1.10 -8.40 -15.02
C GLY A 400 -1.61 -9.46 -14.09
N LEU A 401 -0.83 -9.74 -13.05
CA LEU A 401 -1.17 -10.67 -11.98
C LEU A 401 -0.98 -10.00 -10.62
N ALA A 402 -1.99 -10.04 -9.77
CA ALA A 402 -1.91 -9.61 -8.38
C ALA A 402 -2.02 -10.83 -7.45
N VAL A 403 -0.99 -11.05 -6.63
CA VAL A 403 -0.85 -12.23 -5.76
C VAL A 403 -0.85 -11.79 -4.31
N LEU A 404 -1.78 -12.29 -3.52
CA LEU A 404 -1.84 -12.11 -2.07
C LEU A 404 -1.45 -13.41 -1.38
N LEU A 405 -0.28 -13.42 -0.74
CA LEU A 405 0.20 -14.54 0.07
C LEU A 405 -0.12 -14.27 1.54
N VAL A 406 -0.84 -15.17 2.20
CA VAL A 406 -1.33 -14.94 3.55
C VAL A 406 -0.93 -16.05 4.51
N GLU A 407 -0.88 -15.73 5.79
CA GLU A 407 -0.63 -16.66 6.86
C GLU A 407 -1.74 -17.72 6.93
N ARG A 408 -1.36 -18.97 7.15
CA ARG A 408 -2.31 -20.10 7.30
C ARG A 408 -3.35 -19.86 8.41
N ALA A 409 -2.95 -19.14 9.46
CA ALA A 409 -3.83 -18.75 10.57
C ALA A 409 -5.02 -17.89 10.12
N THR A 410 -4.90 -17.14 9.02
CA THR A 410 -6.00 -16.33 8.46
C THR A 410 -7.20 -17.19 8.10
N TYR A 411 -7.00 -18.43 7.67
CA TYR A 411 -8.07 -19.36 7.33
C TYR A 411 -8.68 -20.09 8.53
N SER A 412 -8.05 -20.01 9.70
CA SER A 412 -8.54 -20.68 10.93
C SER A 412 -9.60 -19.87 11.67
N ILE A 413 -9.83 -18.62 11.26
CA ILE A 413 -10.85 -17.73 11.85
C ILE A 413 -12.19 -18.00 11.19
N ASP A 414 -13.17 -18.52 11.95
CA ASP A 414 -14.53 -18.74 11.47
C ASP A 414 -15.31 -17.41 11.40
N LEU A 415 -15.44 -16.87 10.20
CA LEU A 415 -16.09 -15.58 9.94
C LEU A 415 -17.63 -15.62 9.99
N ARG A 416 -18.24 -16.81 10.16
CA ARG A 416 -19.71 -16.96 10.31
C ARG A 416 -20.17 -16.58 11.72
N ARG A 417 -19.25 -16.62 12.69
CA ARG A 417 -19.54 -16.27 14.08
C ARG A 417 -19.39 -14.77 14.28
N PRO A 418 -20.36 -14.08 14.92
CA PRO A 418 -20.20 -12.69 15.29
C PRO A 418 -18.92 -12.55 16.13
N SER A 419 -18.05 -11.61 15.77
CA SER A 419 -16.91 -11.27 16.62
C SER A 419 -17.44 -10.64 17.88
N ASP A 420 -17.11 -11.22 19.06
CA ASP A 420 -17.36 -10.59 20.35
C ASP A 420 -16.60 -9.26 20.42
N PRO A 421 -17.26 -8.11 20.56
CA PRO A 421 -16.59 -6.80 20.52
C PRO A 421 -15.68 -6.51 21.72
N LYS A 422 -15.48 -7.46 22.63
CA LYS A 422 -14.73 -7.29 23.90
C LYS A 422 -13.67 -8.35 24.20
N GLY A 423 -13.18 -9.09 23.21
CA GLY A 423 -12.09 -10.05 23.44
C GLY A 423 -10.72 -9.44 23.19
N PRO A 424 -9.75 -9.48 24.17
CA PRO A 424 -8.39 -9.02 23.95
C PRO A 424 -7.63 -10.00 23.05
N LEU A 425 -6.80 -9.45 22.15
CA LEU A 425 -5.75 -10.14 21.39
C LEU A 425 -4.62 -10.61 22.35
N SER A 426 -4.89 -11.59 23.21
CA SER A 426 -3.82 -12.29 23.90
C SER A 426 -4.23 -13.75 24.13
N ALA A 427 -3.54 -14.65 23.44
CA ALA A 427 -3.59 -16.07 23.73
C ALA A 427 -2.81 -16.36 25.01
N THR A 428 -3.45 -16.16 26.17
CA THR A 428 -3.00 -16.74 27.43
C THR A 428 -3.90 -17.95 27.74
N ARG A 429 -3.27 -19.12 27.71
CA ARG A 429 -3.85 -20.38 28.17
C ARG A 429 -4.19 -20.25 29.65
N THR A 430 -5.46 -20.12 29.99
CA THR A 430 -5.93 -20.43 31.32
C THR A 430 -6.72 -21.75 31.24
N SER A 431 -6.19 -22.73 31.97
CA SER A 431 -6.81 -24.04 32.18
C SER A 431 -8.02 -23.89 33.09
N SER A 432 -9.22 -23.89 32.52
CA SER A 432 -10.44 -24.22 33.26
C SER A 432 -11.04 -25.50 32.69
N LYS A 433 -11.18 -26.53 33.53
CA LYS A 433 -11.78 -27.82 33.20
C LYS A 433 -13.24 -27.61 32.74
N PRO A 434 -13.66 -28.15 31.58
CA PRO A 434 -15.06 -28.16 31.22
C PRO A 434 -15.79 -29.37 31.83
N ALA A 435 -17.03 -29.12 32.23
CA ALA A 435 -17.96 -30.14 32.72
C ALA A 435 -18.25 -31.21 31.64
N SER A 436 -18.48 -32.41 32.10
CA SER A 436 -18.73 -33.63 31.33
C SER A 436 -19.97 -33.53 30.40
N GLY A 437 -19.70 -33.31 29.10
CA GLY A 437 -20.68 -33.48 28.03
C GLY A 437 -20.23 -34.59 27.06
N SER A 438 -21.15 -35.35 26.47
CA SER A 438 -20.93 -36.57 25.71
C SER A 438 -19.81 -36.50 24.66
N SER A 439 -19.02 -37.56 24.55
CA SER A 439 -17.80 -37.64 23.73
C SER A 439 -18.04 -37.48 22.21
N THR A 440 -19.23 -37.77 21.72
CA THR A 440 -19.60 -37.69 20.29
C THR A 440 -19.81 -36.27 19.81
N SER A 441 -20.35 -35.36 20.64
CA SER A 441 -20.52 -33.94 20.26
C SER A 441 -19.19 -33.15 20.23
N LYS A 442 -18.21 -33.52 21.06
CA LYS A 442 -16.87 -32.93 21.06
C LYS A 442 -16.03 -33.35 19.85
N LEU A 443 -16.16 -34.59 19.39
CA LEU A 443 -15.49 -35.07 18.18
C LEU A 443 -16.05 -34.39 16.92
N ALA A 444 -17.36 -34.24 16.81
CA ALA A 444 -18.01 -33.56 15.68
C ALA A 444 -17.64 -32.08 15.62
N ALA A 445 -17.66 -31.37 16.77
CA ALA A 445 -17.24 -29.98 16.83
C ALA A 445 -15.73 -29.78 16.51
N SER A 446 -14.87 -30.72 16.94
CA SER A 446 -13.44 -30.70 16.60
C SER A 446 -13.19 -30.98 15.12
N GLN A 447 -13.98 -31.85 14.48
CA GLN A 447 -13.87 -32.15 13.06
C GLN A 447 -14.33 -30.95 12.20
N VAL A 448 -15.45 -30.33 12.53
CA VAL A 448 -15.98 -29.14 11.87
C VAL A 448 -14.97 -27.98 11.92
N LEU A 449 -14.25 -27.83 13.04
CA LEU A 449 -13.18 -26.81 13.19
C LEU A 449 -11.95 -27.10 12.33
N LYS A 450 -11.69 -28.37 11.96
CA LYS A 450 -10.57 -28.75 11.07
C LYS A 450 -10.93 -28.62 9.59
N ASP A 451 -12.18 -28.82 9.24
CA ASP A 451 -12.66 -28.81 7.85
C ASP A 451 -12.89 -27.38 7.33
N TYR A 452 -13.25 -26.43 8.21
CA TYR A 452 -13.52 -25.05 7.84
C TYR A 452 -12.38 -24.39 7.04
N PRO A 453 -11.10 -24.40 7.50
CA PRO A 453 -9.99 -23.79 6.74
C PRO A 453 -9.82 -24.39 5.34
N ILE A 454 -9.96 -25.71 5.21
CA ILE A 454 -9.78 -26.41 3.93
C ILE A 454 -10.89 -26.02 2.96
N LYS A 455 -12.15 -26.02 3.39
CA LYS A 455 -13.31 -25.57 2.58
C LYS A 455 -13.11 -24.12 2.09
N HIS A 456 -12.53 -23.26 2.92
CA HIS A 456 -12.34 -21.85 2.63
C HIS A 456 -11.02 -21.51 1.94
N GLY A 457 -10.21 -22.49 1.55
CA GLY A 457 -9.11 -22.30 0.62
C GLY A 457 -7.70 -22.46 1.16
N LEU A 458 -7.52 -22.96 2.39
CA LEU A 458 -6.21 -23.18 3.01
C LEU A 458 -5.26 -24.01 2.15
N SER A 459 -5.76 -24.98 1.38
CA SER A 459 -4.95 -25.92 0.58
C SER A 459 -4.81 -25.48 -0.89
N ARG A 460 -5.48 -24.40 -1.31
CA ARG A 460 -5.47 -23.98 -2.72
C ARG A 460 -4.14 -23.34 -3.08
N GLY A 461 -3.66 -23.68 -4.27
CA GLY A 461 -2.42 -23.11 -4.81
C GLY A 461 -1.14 -23.64 -4.20
N GLY A 462 -1.21 -24.65 -3.31
CA GLY A 462 -0.06 -25.32 -2.74
C GLY A 462 0.60 -26.33 -3.69
N THR A 463 1.58 -27.05 -3.19
CA THR A 463 2.30 -28.12 -3.91
C THR A 463 1.43 -29.35 -4.17
N SER A 464 0.40 -29.56 -3.36
CA SER A 464 -0.54 -30.69 -3.49
C SER A 464 -1.52 -30.57 -4.66
N MET A 465 -1.56 -29.41 -5.34
CA MET A 465 -2.47 -29.11 -6.46
C MET A 465 -3.96 -29.27 -6.12
N GLN A 466 -4.33 -29.08 -4.85
CA GLN A 466 -5.72 -29.13 -4.40
C GLN A 466 -6.39 -27.77 -4.60
N ASP A 467 -6.81 -27.48 -5.83
CA ASP A 467 -7.30 -26.17 -6.23
C ASP A 467 -8.82 -26.08 -6.35
N SER A 468 -9.54 -27.16 -6.10
CA SER A 468 -11.00 -27.20 -6.20
C SER A 468 -11.68 -26.25 -5.22
N VAL A 469 -12.69 -25.56 -5.70
CA VAL A 469 -13.53 -24.67 -4.90
C VAL A 469 -14.86 -25.37 -4.63
N PRO A 470 -15.16 -25.75 -3.38
CA PRO A 470 -16.44 -26.36 -3.06
C PRO A 470 -17.56 -25.33 -3.19
N THR A 471 -18.72 -25.75 -3.66
CA THR A 471 -19.95 -24.96 -3.57
C THR A 471 -20.47 -25.06 -2.14
N LEU A 472 -20.48 -23.93 -1.42
CA LEU A 472 -20.98 -23.87 -0.06
C LEU A 472 -22.45 -23.41 -0.05
N PRO A 473 -23.30 -23.94 0.84
CA PRO A 473 -24.61 -23.37 1.15
C PRO A 473 -24.49 -21.90 1.60
N THR A 474 -25.59 -21.16 1.46
CA THR A 474 -25.60 -19.71 1.81
C THR A 474 -25.25 -19.48 3.29
N GLU A 475 -25.68 -20.38 4.17
CA GLU A 475 -25.44 -20.32 5.61
C GLU A 475 -23.98 -20.58 5.99
N GLU A 476 -23.21 -21.21 5.10
CA GLU A 476 -21.78 -21.46 5.30
C GLU A 476 -20.89 -20.35 4.71
N GLN A 477 -21.47 -19.37 4.05
CA GLN A 477 -20.71 -18.23 3.51
C GLN A 477 -20.61 -17.11 4.54
N ALA A 478 -19.42 -16.52 4.64
CA ALA A 478 -19.21 -15.39 5.53
C ALA A 478 -19.96 -14.15 5.03
N CYS A 479 -20.68 -13.49 5.93
CA CYS A 479 -21.32 -12.20 5.64
C CYS A 479 -20.26 -11.09 5.59
N LEU A 480 -20.45 -10.14 4.68
CA LEU A 480 -19.62 -8.96 4.58
C LEU A 480 -20.09 -7.90 5.59
N ASP A 481 -19.22 -7.54 6.53
CA ASP A 481 -19.41 -6.40 7.41
C ASP A 481 -18.70 -5.18 6.79
N LEU A 482 -19.47 -4.20 6.31
CA LEU A 482 -18.97 -2.98 5.67
C LEU A 482 -18.34 -1.99 6.66
N ASP A 483 -18.54 -2.19 7.96
CA ASP A 483 -17.95 -1.38 9.03
C ASP A 483 -16.74 -2.07 9.68
N ALA A 484 -16.38 -3.28 9.25
CA ALA A 484 -15.21 -4.00 9.73
C ALA A 484 -13.92 -3.19 9.54
N ASN A 485 -12.99 -3.29 10.51
CA ASN A 485 -11.72 -2.57 10.46
C ASN A 485 -10.83 -3.02 9.31
N ASP A 486 -10.93 -4.27 8.89
CA ASP A 486 -10.18 -4.84 7.75
C ASP A 486 -10.90 -4.63 6.40
N GLU A 487 -12.07 -3.96 6.40
CA GLU A 487 -12.87 -3.67 5.21
C GLU A 487 -13.30 -4.94 4.44
N GLY A 488 -13.52 -6.05 5.15
CA GLY A 488 -13.89 -7.32 4.55
C GLY A 488 -12.72 -8.09 3.91
N LEU A 489 -11.47 -7.74 4.23
CA LEU A 489 -10.28 -8.41 3.68
C LEU A 489 -10.26 -9.89 4.01
N ARG A 490 -10.64 -10.30 5.24
CA ARG A 490 -10.70 -11.74 5.58
C ARG A 490 -11.79 -12.48 4.80
N VAL A 491 -12.93 -11.84 4.57
CA VAL A 491 -13.99 -12.40 3.70
C VAL A 491 -13.47 -12.58 2.27
N PHE A 492 -12.70 -11.59 1.78
CA PHE A 492 -12.06 -11.67 0.46
C PHE A 492 -11.02 -12.81 0.38
N VAL A 493 -10.22 -13.05 1.44
CA VAL A 493 -9.24 -14.14 1.51
C VAL A 493 -9.91 -15.50 1.56
N GLN A 494 -10.92 -15.68 2.41
CA GLN A 494 -11.64 -16.94 2.60
C GLN A 494 -12.76 -17.17 1.58
N ALA A 495 -12.80 -16.39 0.51
CA ALA A 495 -13.85 -16.43 -0.49
C ALA A 495 -14.00 -17.82 -1.13
N THR A 496 -15.25 -18.22 -1.33
CA THR A 496 -15.66 -19.39 -2.11
C THR A 496 -16.43 -19.00 -3.36
N THR A 497 -16.70 -17.72 -3.53
CA THR A 497 -17.28 -17.10 -4.71
C THR A 497 -16.27 -16.16 -5.37
N CYS A 498 -16.58 -15.66 -6.57
CA CYS A 498 -15.68 -14.76 -7.30
C CYS A 498 -15.18 -13.59 -6.41
N ARG A 499 -13.87 -13.43 -6.29
CA ARG A 499 -13.24 -12.37 -5.48
C ARG A 499 -13.64 -10.97 -5.90
N ARG A 500 -13.88 -10.75 -7.21
CA ARG A 500 -14.33 -9.45 -7.71
C ARG A 500 -15.74 -9.08 -7.26
N LYS A 501 -16.60 -10.07 -6.96
CA LYS A 501 -17.93 -9.80 -6.39
C LYS A 501 -17.81 -9.21 -4.99
N ILE A 502 -16.91 -9.76 -4.16
CA ILE A 502 -16.62 -9.22 -2.81
C ILE A 502 -16.00 -7.83 -2.91
N TRP A 503 -15.01 -7.68 -3.78
CA TRP A 503 -14.38 -6.39 -4.05
C TRP A 503 -15.42 -5.33 -4.46
N ALA A 504 -16.26 -5.64 -5.45
CA ALA A 504 -17.30 -4.72 -5.91
C ALA A 504 -18.31 -4.37 -4.80
N ALA A 505 -18.68 -5.33 -3.94
CA ALA A 505 -19.58 -5.09 -2.83
C ALA A 505 -18.97 -4.14 -1.77
N VAL A 506 -17.68 -4.32 -1.43
CA VAL A 506 -16.98 -3.47 -0.43
C VAL A 506 -16.87 -2.01 -0.90
N PHE A 507 -16.58 -1.81 -2.20
CA PHE A 507 -16.37 -0.47 -2.76
C PHE A 507 -17.60 0.10 -3.46
N GLU A 508 -18.75 -0.55 -3.33
CA GLU A 508 -20.00 -0.15 -4.01
C GLU A 508 -19.77 0.12 -5.51
N SER A 509 -18.84 -0.64 -6.12
CA SER A 509 -18.47 -0.43 -7.51
C SER A 509 -19.60 -0.85 -8.44
N PRO A 510 -19.92 -0.06 -9.48
CA PRO A 510 -20.88 -0.49 -10.49
C PRO A 510 -20.38 -1.80 -11.12
N GLN A 511 -21.30 -2.73 -11.39
CA GLN A 511 -20.95 -3.99 -12.04
C GLN A 511 -20.34 -3.69 -13.40
N GLN A 512 -19.05 -3.91 -13.56
CA GLN A 512 -18.41 -3.86 -14.86
C GLN A 512 -18.62 -5.19 -15.60
N ALA A 513 -19.14 -5.09 -16.80
CA ALA A 513 -19.24 -6.23 -17.70
C ALA A 513 -17.84 -6.68 -18.14
N THR A 514 -17.59 -7.98 -18.03
CA THR A 514 -16.52 -8.76 -18.66
C THR A 514 -15.06 -8.41 -18.30
N THR A 515 -14.47 -9.31 -17.53
CA THR A 515 -13.02 -9.46 -17.40
C THR A 515 -12.40 -9.90 -18.72
N THR A 516 -11.26 -9.32 -19.08
CA THR A 516 -10.65 -9.49 -20.40
C THR A 516 -10.08 -10.87 -20.68
N GLN A 517 -9.70 -11.69 -19.67
CA GLN A 517 -9.26 -13.08 -19.90
C GLN A 517 -9.31 -13.95 -18.62
N PHE A 518 -8.73 -13.51 -17.52
CA PHE A 518 -8.68 -14.27 -16.28
C PHE A 518 -9.13 -13.40 -15.11
N CYS A 519 -10.21 -13.82 -14.45
CA CYS A 519 -10.79 -13.05 -13.36
C CYS A 519 -9.99 -13.20 -12.06
N CYS A 520 -10.10 -14.37 -11.43
CA CYS A 520 -9.42 -14.70 -10.17
C CYS A 520 -9.21 -16.21 -10.07
N ASP A 521 -8.42 -16.62 -9.07
CA ASP A 521 -8.12 -18.02 -8.78
C ASP A 521 -9.35 -18.91 -8.52
N ILE A 522 -10.46 -18.33 -8.07
CA ILE A 522 -11.71 -19.08 -7.87
C ILE A 522 -12.40 -19.35 -9.21
N CYS A 523 -12.48 -18.35 -10.08
CA CYS A 523 -13.09 -18.51 -11.40
C CYS A 523 -12.20 -19.32 -12.35
N HIS A 524 -10.87 -19.21 -12.19
CA HIS A 524 -9.86 -19.84 -13.02
C HIS A 524 -8.73 -20.44 -12.17
N PRO A 525 -8.94 -21.64 -11.57
CA PRO A 525 -7.94 -22.27 -10.70
C PRO A 525 -6.58 -22.50 -11.36
N ALA A 526 -6.53 -22.60 -12.69
CA ALA A 526 -5.27 -22.69 -13.44
C ALA A 526 -4.30 -21.52 -13.21
N LEU A 527 -4.79 -20.38 -12.70
CA LEU A 527 -3.93 -19.25 -12.30
C LEU A 527 -2.92 -19.62 -11.20
N PHE A 528 -3.25 -20.59 -10.34
CA PHE A 528 -2.31 -21.09 -9.33
C PHE A 528 -1.03 -21.66 -9.93
N ASN A 529 -1.06 -22.18 -11.17
CA ASN A 529 0.13 -22.71 -11.83
C ASN A 529 1.20 -21.63 -12.09
N ARG A 530 0.80 -20.36 -12.08
CA ARG A 530 1.71 -19.21 -12.19
C ARG A 530 2.34 -18.79 -10.87
N THR A 531 1.89 -19.34 -9.74
CA THR A 531 2.28 -18.88 -8.40
C THR A 531 2.60 -20.04 -7.46
N ARG A 532 2.87 -21.25 -8.01
CA ARG A 532 3.22 -22.41 -7.19
C ARG A 532 4.46 -22.14 -6.36
N PRO A 533 4.47 -22.51 -5.07
CA PRO A 533 5.64 -22.41 -4.23
C PRO A 533 6.77 -23.29 -4.73
N GLY A 534 8.01 -22.95 -4.35
CA GLY A 534 9.18 -23.79 -4.58
C GLY A 534 9.05 -25.12 -3.85
N LYS A 535 9.86 -26.10 -4.26
CA LYS A 535 9.93 -27.39 -3.58
C LYS A 535 10.97 -27.30 -2.45
N ALA A 536 10.58 -27.65 -1.23
CA ALA A 536 11.55 -27.80 -0.15
C ALA A 536 12.52 -28.91 -0.54
N THR A 537 13.78 -28.55 -0.78
CA THR A 537 14.84 -29.57 -0.82
C THR A 537 14.92 -30.15 0.57
N ALA A 538 14.75 -31.47 0.69
CA ALA A 538 14.72 -32.19 1.95
C ALA A 538 16.12 -32.23 2.60
N LYS A 539 16.67 -31.08 2.97
CA LYS A 539 17.65 -31.00 4.05
C LYS A 539 16.86 -30.90 5.34
N ARG A 540 16.56 -32.04 5.95
CA ARG A 540 16.12 -32.13 7.33
C ARG A 540 17.21 -31.43 8.16
N LYS A 541 17.03 -30.12 8.49
CA LYS A 541 17.82 -29.51 9.57
C LYS A 541 17.48 -30.35 10.80
N ALA A 542 18.44 -31.10 11.30
CA ALA A 542 18.28 -31.75 12.59
C ALA A 542 17.89 -30.65 13.57
N ARG A 543 16.71 -30.75 14.15
CA ARG A 543 16.28 -29.88 15.25
C ARG A 543 17.19 -30.23 16.41
N LEU A 544 18.25 -29.44 16.58
CA LEU A 544 19.06 -29.47 17.77
C LEU A 544 18.17 -29.15 18.95
N ARG A 545 17.98 -30.12 19.83
CA ARG A 545 17.23 -29.92 21.07
C ARG A 545 18.11 -29.08 21.98
N THR A 546 17.78 -27.82 22.20
CA THR A 546 18.38 -27.00 23.25
C THR A 546 18.18 -27.70 24.58
N LYS A 547 19.28 -28.07 25.24
CA LYS A 547 19.31 -28.71 26.56
C LYS A 547 19.58 -27.65 27.62
N GLY A 548 18.58 -26.93 28.09
CA GLY A 548 18.72 -26.21 29.35
C GLY A 548 19.69 -25.01 29.33
N HIS A 549 20.56 -24.93 30.32
CA HIS A 549 21.43 -23.77 30.55
C HIS A 549 22.64 -23.76 29.60
N PRO A 550 23.12 -22.55 29.20
CA PRO A 550 24.35 -22.42 28.42
C PRO A 550 25.56 -23.00 29.15
N ASP A 551 26.48 -23.57 28.40
CA ASP A 551 27.83 -23.85 28.88
C ASP A 551 28.61 -22.53 28.89
N TYR A 552 28.74 -21.94 30.07
CA TYR A 552 29.36 -20.62 30.26
C TYR A 552 30.87 -20.65 29.89
N ASP A 553 31.59 -21.76 30.14
CA ASP A 553 32.99 -21.87 29.75
C ASP A 553 33.18 -21.91 28.23
N ALA A 554 32.24 -22.52 27.54
CA ALA A 554 32.22 -22.51 26.07
C ALA A 554 31.82 -21.13 25.53
N GLN A 555 30.90 -20.44 26.21
CA GLN A 555 30.47 -19.08 25.85
C GLN A 555 31.65 -18.11 25.96
N ASP A 556 32.33 -18.06 27.09
CA ASP A 556 33.50 -17.20 27.34
C ASP A 556 34.60 -17.43 26.31
N ARG A 557 34.82 -18.70 25.90
CA ARG A 557 35.81 -19.03 24.86
C ARG A 557 35.41 -18.51 23.48
N LEU A 558 34.14 -18.61 23.12
CA LEU A 558 33.64 -18.10 21.84
C LEU A 558 33.64 -16.57 21.78
N GLU A 559 33.31 -15.90 22.90
CA GLU A 559 33.38 -14.45 23.00
C GLU A 559 34.83 -13.96 22.92
N SER A 560 35.76 -14.59 23.66
CA SER A 560 37.17 -14.27 23.58
C SER A 560 37.77 -14.52 22.17
N TRP A 561 37.35 -15.60 21.51
CA TRP A 561 37.76 -15.90 20.14
C TRP A 561 37.20 -14.80 19.17
N ARG A 562 35.96 -14.40 19.31
CA ARG A 562 35.34 -13.33 18.53
C ARG A 562 36.10 -12.02 18.64
N GLU A 563 36.45 -11.62 19.86
CA GLU A 563 37.22 -10.40 20.10
C GLU A 563 38.63 -10.50 19.49
N ALA A 564 39.29 -11.63 19.63
CA ALA A 564 40.62 -11.84 19.05
C ALA A 564 40.61 -11.79 17.50
N VAL A 565 39.59 -12.34 16.86
CA VAL A 565 39.38 -12.23 15.41
C VAL A 565 39.12 -10.78 15.01
N PHE A 566 38.28 -10.08 15.76
CA PHE A 566 37.96 -8.69 15.50
C PHE A 566 39.21 -7.80 15.59
N GLU A 567 39.96 -7.89 16.66
CA GLU A 567 41.21 -7.14 16.87
C GLU A 567 42.24 -7.42 15.76
N ARG A 568 42.36 -8.68 15.34
CA ARG A 568 43.31 -9.08 14.32
C ARG A 568 42.93 -8.56 12.92
N ASP A 569 41.68 -8.70 12.52
CA ASP A 569 41.26 -8.55 11.12
C ASP A 569 40.36 -7.32 10.86
N HIS A 570 39.73 -6.78 11.90
CA HIS A 570 38.69 -5.77 11.75
C HIS A 570 38.85 -4.53 12.65
N SER A 571 39.95 -4.40 13.40
CA SER A 571 40.19 -3.29 14.34
C SER A 571 40.13 -1.89 13.70
N SER A 572 40.36 -1.79 12.40
CA SER A 572 40.26 -0.52 11.64
C SER A 572 38.89 -0.25 11.06
N THR A 573 37.90 -1.11 11.26
CA THR A 573 36.56 -1.01 10.72
C THR A 573 35.61 -0.31 11.73
N GLN A 574 34.41 0.09 11.27
CA GLN A 574 33.33 0.58 12.14
C GLN A 574 32.39 -0.55 12.61
N LEU A 575 32.79 -1.80 12.43
CA LEU A 575 32.03 -2.95 12.90
C LEU A 575 32.18 -3.10 14.40
N ASP A 576 31.19 -3.68 15.05
CA ASP A 576 31.25 -4.16 16.43
C ASP A 576 31.68 -5.64 16.41
N PRO A 577 32.39 -6.16 17.44
CA PRO A 577 32.77 -7.57 17.51
C PRO A 577 31.59 -8.55 17.31
N THR A 578 30.39 -8.17 17.75
CA THR A 578 29.16 -8.97 17.54
C THR A 578 28.77 -9.15 16.07
N ALA A 579 29.31 -8.33 15.15
CA ALA A 579 29.14 -8.52 13.71
C ALA A 579 29.91 -9.72 13.15
N ILE A 580 30.93 -10.20 13.87
CA ILE A 580 31.72 -11.39 13.47
C ILE A 580 30.96 -12.67 13.84
N LEU A 581 30.52 -12.78 15.10
CA LEU A 581 29.69 -13.89 15.58
C LEU A 581 28.70 -13.34 16.60
N ASP A 582 27.43 -13.33 16.27
CA ASP A 582 26.40 -12.72 17.13
C ASP A 582 26.10 -13.54 18.37
N ASP A 583 25.60 -12.88 19.43
CA ASP A 583 25.34 -13.49 20.73
C ASP A 583 24.26 -14.59 20.63
N SER A 584 23.37 -14.55 19.66
CA SER A 584 22.36 -15.58 19.45
C SER A 584 22.97 -16.86 18.88
N MET A 585 23.98 -16.74 18.04
CA MET A 585 24.77 -17.89 17.55
C MET A 585 25.61 -18.51 18.68
N ILE A 586 26.28 -17.68 19.46
CA ILE A 586 27.03 -18.15 20.65
C ILE A 586 26.09 -18.90 21.60
N THR A 587 24.95 -18.32 21.93
CA THR A 587 23.93 -18.97 22.76
C THR A 587 23.46 -20.29 22.15
N THR A 588 23.24 -20.33 20.82
CA THR A 588 22.81 -21.55 20.12
C THR A 588 23.88 -22.65 20.24
N LEU A 589 25.14 -22.33 20.03
CA LEU A 589 26.23 -23.30 20.10
C LEU A 589 26.44 -23.83 21.52
N THR A 590 26.30 -22.99 22.55
CA THR A 590 26.60 -23.33 23.95
C THR A 590 25.45 -24.03 24.67
N THR A 591 24.19 -23.91 24.18
CA THR A 591 23.02 -24.55 24.80
C THR A 591 22.73 -25.98 24.31
N VAL A 592 23.38 -26.43 23.25
CA VAL A 592 23.13 -27.75 22.64
C VAL A 592 23.92 -28.88 23.32
N GLY A 593 24.94 -28.57 24.12
CA GLY A 593 25.90 -29.50 24.73
C GLY A 593 27.13 -29.73 23.82
N PRO A 594 28.02 -30.66 24.16
CA PRO A 594 29.25 -30.89 23.40
C PRO A 594 28.97 -31.16 21.92
N LEU A 595 29.51 -30.34 21.06
CA LEU A 595 29.34 -30.43 19.60
C LEU A 595 30.60 -30.99 18.95
N THR A 596 30.43 -31.84 17.95
CA THR A 596 31.51 -32.24 17.05
C THR A 596 31.74 -31.19 15.95
N LYS A 597 32.91 -31.12 15.35
CA LYS A 597 33.21 -30.23 14.20
C LYS A 597 32.13 -30.31 13.09
N GLN A 598 31.67 -31.51 12.77
CA GLN A 598 30.61 -31.68 11.76
C GLN A 598 29.27 -31.09 12.18
N GLN A 599 28.95 -31.12 13.47
CA GLN A 599 27.73 -30.53 13.99
C GLN A 599 27.82 -29.01 14.01
N VAL A 600 28.97 -28.45 14.40
CA VAL A 600 29.25 -27.01 14.32
C VAL A 600 29.11 -26.53 12.87
N ALA A 601 29.78 -27.23 11.92
CA ALA A 601 29.68 -26.94 10.51
C ALA A 601 28.21 -26.97 10.02
N SER A 602 27.44 -27.99 10.42
CA SER A 602 26.01 -28.10 10.01
C SER A 602 25.13 -26.98 10.55
N ILE A 603 25.53 -26.34 11.65
CA ILE A 603 24.80 -25.19 12.24
C ILE A 603 25.22 -23.90 11.53
N LEU A 604 26.51 -23.66 11.36
CA LEU A 604 27.07 -22.37 10.98
C LEU A 604 27.27 -22.20 9.47
N GLU A 605 27.60 -23.25 8.72
CA GLU A 605 27.95 -23.17 7.29
C GLU A 605 26.86 -22.49 6.45
N THR A 606 25.58 -22.63 6.83
CA THR A 606 24.46 -22.03 6.11
C THR A 606 23.85 -20.80 6.81
N ALA A 607 24.26 -20.52 8.05
CA ALA A 607 23.65 -19.47 8.86
C ALA A 607 24.62 -18.33 9.20
N TRP A 608 25.91 -18.56 9.03
CA TRP A 608 26.94 -17.61 9.41
C TRP A 608 27.73 -17.12 8.20
N ILE A 609 27.61 -15.85 7.88
CA ILE A 609 28.22 -15.24 6.68
C ILE A 609 29.75 -15.36 6.65
N TRP A 610 30.38 -15.39 7.81
CA TRP A 610 31.84 -15.49 7.95
C TRP A 610 32.36 -16.93 7.93
N TRP A 611 31.49 -17.94 7.75
CA TRP A 611 31.92 -19.36 7.69
C TRP A 611 33.05 -19.64 6.70
N PRO A 612 33.07 -19.09 5.47
CA PRO A 612 34.16 -19.31 4.52
C PRO A 612 35.52 -18.76 5.01
N CYS A 613 35.50 -17.76 5.88
CA CYS A 613 36.71 -17.10 6.38
C CYS A 613 37.17 -17.70 7.73
N TYR A 614 36.25 -18.04 8.61
CA TYR A 614 36.53 -18.35 10.00
C TYR A 614 35.92 -19.68 10.49
N GLY A 615 35.24 -20.43 9.64
CA GLY A 615 34.59 -21.68 10.03
C GLY A 615 35.57 -22.83 10.37
N GLU A 616 36.77 -22.84 9.80
CA GLU A 616 37.76 -23.86 10.07
C GLU A 616 38.52 -23.62 11.40
N PRO A 617 38.86 -22.36 11.77
CA PRO A 617 39.48 -22.04 13.07
C PRO A 617 38.53 -22.08 14.26
N LEU A 618 37.21 -21.95 14.05
CA LEU A 618 36.23 -22.02 15.12
C LEU A 618 35.97 -23.44 15.59
#